data_b1db1ac2aa7886be55eee3c4418fd864
#
_entry.id   b1db1ac2aa7886be55eee3c4418fd864
#
_cell.length_a   1.000
_cell.length_b   1.000
_cell.length_c   1.000
_cell.angle_alpha   90.00
_cell.angle_beta   90.00
_cell.angle_gamma   90.00
#
_symmetry.space_group_name_H-M   'P 1'
#
loop_
_entity.id
_entity.type
_entity.pdbx_description
1 polymer ?
#
loop_
_entity_poly.entity_id
_entity_poly.type
_entity_poly.pdbx_seq_one_letter_code
_entity_poly.pdbx_strand_id
1 'polypeptide(L)'
;MNEMKFDMHCHTKEGSMDGKVPIVQFAGILKRKGYDGMLVSDHNSYKGYRAWEKHHRMLERAGESDDFVVLKGIEYDTIDAGHILVIMPTGSKLKILELRGLPVQLLIEIVHENGGILGPAHPCGEKYLSITNTAKYRNCLSVMDKFDFVEGFNACEDMDSNRRAKELAKHFRKPAFGGSDAHKADCIGLAYTAFDGAVRNESDLIACVRRGGVLDCGGVHYEGTTKDRLGKVNKLLVESFRFYNRLGSMWRHHSRKRELHRQFKS
;
A
#
# COMPACT_ATOMS: atom_id res chain seq x y z
N MET A 1 -23.57 -11.79 8.35
CA MET A 1 -22.76 -11.01 7.40
C MET A 1 -21.41 -11.71 7.33
N ASN A 2 -20.88 -12.00 6.14
CA ASN A 2 -19.56 -12.63 6.03
C ASN A 2 -18.50 -11.53 6.16
N GLU A 3 -17.76 -11.56 7.25
CA GLU A 3 -16.57 -10.73 7.43
C GLU A 3 -15.42 -11.35 6.66
N MET A 4 -14.66 -10.53 5.91
CA MET A 4 -13.45 -10.98 5.21
C MET A 4 -12.23 -10.26 5.77
N LYS A 5 -11.15 -11.03 5.98
CA LYS A 5 -9.90 -10.59 6.59
C LYS A 5 -8.77 -10.49 5.57
N PHE A 6 -8.23 -9.30 5.39
CA PHE A 6 -7.15 -9.03 4.43
C PHE A 6 -5.91 -8.42 5.10
N ASP A 7 -4.74 -8.73 4.55
CA ASP A 7 -3.52 -7.98 4.79
C ASP A 7 -3.39 -6.90 3.71
N MET A 8 -3.51 -5.61 4.10
CA MET A 8 -3.66 -4.51 3.14
C MET A 8 -2.35 -3.80 2.81
N HIS A 9 -1.19 -4.34 3.22
CA HIS A 9 0.12 -3.78 2.88
C HIS A 9 1.18 -4.89 2.81
N CYS A 10 1.51 -5.32 1.58
CA CYS A 10 2.35 -6.49 1.35
C CYS A 10 3.38 -6.25 0.23
N HIS A 11 4.66 -6.56 0.51
CA HIS A 11 5.76 -6.43 -0.44
C HIS A 11 6.26 -7.79 -0.90
N THR A 12 6.29 -7.99 -2.22
CA THR A 12 6.70 -9.25 -2.82
C THR A 12 8.14 -9.21 -3.35
N LYS A 13 8.77 -10.37 -3.45
CA LYS A 13 10.10 -10.50 -4.04
C LYS A 13 10.14 -10.08 -5.52
N GLU A 14 9.03 -10.26 -6.24
CA GLU A 14 8.93 -9.95 -7.66
C GLU A 14 8.79 -8.45 -7.94
N GLY A 15 8.20 -7.70 -7.02
CA GLY A 15 7.84 -6.31 -7.25
C GLY A 15 8.65 -5.29 -6.45
N SER A 16 9.08 -5.63 -5.24
CA SER A 16 9.86 -4.75 -4.37
C SER A 16 11.30 -5.22 -4.23
N MET A 17 12.27 -4.29 -4.26
CA MET A 17 13.70 -4.62 -4.14
C MET A 17 14.06 -5.20 -2.75
N ASP A 18 13.35 -4.82 -1.73
CA ASP A 18 13.49 -5.23 -0.33
C ASP A 18 12.58 -6.40 0.06
N GLY A 19 11.58 -6.73 -0.77
CA GLY A 19 10.74 -7.92 -0.61
C GLY A 19 11.57 -9.22 -0.73
N LYS A 20 11.38 -10.15 0.20
CA LYS A 20 12.12 -11.42 0.25
C LYS A 20 11.27 -12.62 -0.10
N VAL A 21 9.96 -12.50 -0.03
CA VAL A 21 9.02 -13.62 -0.14
C VAL A 21 8.32 -13.58 -1.49
N PRO A 22 8.40 -14.65 -2.31
CA PRO A 22 7.63 -14.77 -3.54
C PRO A 22 6.13 -14.70 -3.29
N ILE A 23 5.38 -14.10 -4.20
CA ILE A 23 3.93 -13.85 -4.05
C ILE A 23 3.15 -15.13 -3.73
N VAL A 24 3.44 -16.22 -4.38
CA VAL A 24 2.74 -17.51 -4.17
C VAL A 24 2.99 -18.04 -2.75
N GLN A 25 4.22 -17.94 -2.26
CA GLN A 25 4.56 -18.32 -0.89
C GLN A 25 3.89 -17.37 0.12
N PHE A 26 3.84 -16.08 -0.17
CA PHE A 26 3.21 -15.05 0.66
C PHE A 26 1.71 -15.36 0.84
N ALA A 27 0.98 -15.55 -0.26
CA ALA A 27 -0.43 -15.92 -0.26
C ALA A 27 -0.68 -17.23 0.51
N GLY A 28 0.17 -18.24 0.30
CA GLY A 28 0.09 -19.51 1.04
C GLY A 28 0.29 -19.39 2.55
N ILE A 29 1.15 -18.44 3.00
CA ILE A 29 1.32 -18.16 4.44
C ILE A 29 0.06 -17.49 5.00
N LEU A 30 -0.48 -16.47 4.32
CA LEU A 30 -1.69 -15.78 4.76
C LEU A 30 -2.91 -16.72 4.80
N LYS A 31 -3.08 -17.54 3.78
CA LYS A 31 -4.17 -18.55 3.72
C LYS A 31 -4.13 -19.49 4.92
N ARG A 32 -2.94 -20.02 5.28
CA ARG A 32 -2.78 -20.86 6.48
C ARG A 32 -3.05 -20.12 7.80
N LYS A 33 -2.93 -18.79 7.82
CA LYS A 33 -3.25 -17.94 8.97
C LYS A 33 -4.73 -17.48 9.00
N GLY A 34 -5.57 -17.99 8.09
CA GLY A 34 -7.00 -17.71 8.04
C GLY A 34 -7.34 -16.33 7.47
N TYR A 35 -6.50 -15.81 6.55
CA TYR A 35 -6.81 -14.63 5.76
C TYR A 35 -7.56 -15.04 4.49
N ASP A 36 -8.50 -14.20 4.07
CA ASP A 36 -9.27 -14.37 2.84
C ASP A 36 -8.56 -13.74 1.64
N GLY A 37 -7.64 -12.80 1.88
CA GLY A 37 -6.89 -12.16 0.81
C GLY A 37 -5.80 -11.20 1.27
N MET A 38 -5.19 -10.55 0.29
CA MET A 38 -4.13 -9.55 0.47
C MET A 38 -4.17 -8.46 -0.59
N LEU A 39 -3.62 -7.29 -0.28
CA LEU A 39 -3.27 -6.27 -1.23
C LEU A 39 -1.77 -6.34 -1.54
N VAL A 40 -1.40 -6.62 -2.78
CA VAL A 40 -0.01 -6.47 -3.23
C VAL A 40 0.25 -4.97 -3.43
N SER A 41 1.15 -4.41 -2.65
CA SER A 41 1.48 -2.98 -2.63
C SER A 41 2.97 -2.71 -2.87
N ASP A 42 3.56 -3.43 -3.81
CA ASP A 42 4.98 -3.25 -4.15
C ASP A 42 5.33 -1.80 -4.52
N HIS A 43 6.53 -1.35 -4.14
CA HIS A 43 6.99 0.02 -4.41
C HIS A 43 7.02 0.36 -5.89
N ASN A 44 6.11 1.25 -6.33
CA ASN A 44 5.98 1.74 -7.71
C ASN A 44 5.99 0.63 -8.77
N SER A 45 5.40 -0.53 -8.46
CA SER A 45 5.49 -1.72 -9.32
C SER A 45 4.27 -2.62 -9.18
N TYR A 46 3.76 -3.11 -10.30
CA TYR A 46 2.75 -4.17 -10.33
C TYR A 46 3.34 -5.56 -10.66
N LYS A 47 4.66 -5.75 -10.52
CA LYS A 47 5.30 -7.03 -10.93
C LYS A 47 4.85 -8.19 -10.05
N GLY A 48 4.69 -7.98 -8.74
CA GLY A 48 4.18 -9.00 -7.82
C GLY A 48 2.79 -9.46 -8.20
N TYR A 49 1.87 -8.52 -8.43
CA TYR A 49 0.53 -8.85 -8.89
C TYR A 49 0.52 -9.56 -10.26
N ARG A 50 1.33 -9.11 -11.22
CA ARG A 50 1.46 -9.80 -12.53
C ARG A 50 2.00 -11.23 -12.39
N ALA A 51 2.89 -11.48 -11.43
CA ALA A 51 3.37 -12.83 -11.13
C ALA A 51 2.24 -13.71 -10.56
N TRP A 52 1.41 -13.16 -9.67
CA TRP A 52 0.20 -13.83 -9.19
C TRP A 52 -0.78 -14.17 -10.31
N GLU A 53 -1.14 -13.21 -11.17
CA GLU A 53 -2.03 -13.45 -12.31
C GLU A 53 -1.51 -14.59 -13.21
N LYS A 54 -0.19 -14.64 -13.42
CA LYS A 54 0.42 -15.73 -14.19
C LYS A 54 0.25 -17.08 -13.50
N HIS A 55 0.47 -17.14 -12.20
CA HIS A 55 0.30 -18.36 -11.38
C HIS A 55 -1.16 -18.81 -11.38
N HIS A 56 -2.11 -17.89 -11.14
CA HIS A 56 -3.55 -18.19 -11.11
C HIS A 56 -4.03 -18.76 -12.44
N ARG A 57 -3.63 -18.18 -13.57
CA ARG A 57 -3.94 -18.74 -14.92
C ARG A 57 -3.35 -20.14 -15.14
N MET A 58 -2.24 -20.48 -14.47
CA MET A 58 -1.69 -21.85 -14.57
C MET A 58 -2.55 -22.84 -13.78
N LEU A 59 -3.02 -22.46 -12.59
CA LEU A 59 -3.94 -23.27 -11.78
C LEU A 59 -5.26 -23.52 -12.53
N GLU A 60 -5.88 -22.47 -13.08
CA GLU A 60 -7.11 -22.59 -13.88
C GLU A 60 -6.96 -23.56 -15.05
N ARG A 61 -5.83 -23.53 -15.77
CA ARG A 61 -5.54 -24.47 -16.86
C ARG A 61 -5.34 -25.90 -16.39
N ALA A 62 -4.91 -26.10 -15.15
CA ALA A 62 -4.80 -27.40 -14.51
C ALA A 62 -6.12 -27.90 -13.92
N GLY A 63 -7.20 -27.11 -13.99
CA GLY A 63 -8.48 -27.42 -13.37
C GLY A 63 -8.49 -27.21 -11.86
N GLU A 64 -7.52 -26.47 -11.32
CA GLU A 64 -7.44 -26.13 -9.90
C GLU A 64 -8.06 -24.75 -9.65
N SER A 65 -8.68 -24.55 -8.50
CA SER A 65 -9.22 -23.27 -8.04
C SER A 65 -8.54 -22.81 -6.75
N ASP A 66 -8.36 -21.53 -6.59
CA ASP A 66 -7.90 -20.93 -5.35
C ASP A 66 -8.84 -19.76 -5.01
N ASP A 67 -9.52 -19.86 -3.86
CA ASP A 67 -10.46 -18.84 -3.38
C ASP A 67 -9.76 -17.67 -2.68
N PHE A 68 -8.44 -17.73 -2.51
CA PHE A 68 -7.67 -16.65 -1.88
C PHE A 68 -7.58 -15.43 -2.81
N VAL A 69 -8.04 -14.28 -2.30
CA VAL A 69 -8.13 -13.04 -3.08
C VAL A 69 -6.82 -12.29 -3.04
N VAL A 70 -6.23 -12.03 -4.21
CA VAL A 70 -5.06 -11.14 -4.32
C VAL A 70 -5.46 -9.89 -5.08
N LEU A 71 -5.46 -8.76 -4.38
CA LEU A 71 -5.81 -7.45 -4.92
C LEU A 71 -4.58 -6.73 -5.45
N LYS A 72 -4.78 -5.98 -6.54
CA LYS A 72 -3.75 -5.16 -7.17
C LYS A 72 -3.73 -3.77 -6.56
N GLY A 73 -2.68 -3.45 -5.83
CA GLY A 73 -2.36 -2.12 -5.37
C GLY A 73 -0.92 -1.75 -5.65
N ILE A 74 -0.53 -0.61 -5.17
CA ILE A 74 0.84 -0.11 -5.25
C ILE A 74 1.13 0.80 -4.05
N GLU A 75 2.30 0.70 -3.47
CA GLU A 75 2.82 1.73 -2.59
C GLU A 75 3.62 2.72 -3.42
N TYR A 76 3.03 3.90 -3.62
CA TYR A 76 3.58 4.93 -4.49
C TYR A 76 4.50 5.89 -3.74
N ASP A 77 5.75 6.04 -4.21
CA ASP A 77 6.71 7.00 -3.66
C ASP A 77 6.42 8.39 -4.24
N THR A 78 5.77 9.25 -3.50
CA THR A 78 5.58 10.64 -3.89
C THR A 78 6.86 11.46 -3.67
N ILE A 79 6.98 12.62 -4.34
CA ILE A 79 8.13 13.51 -4.14
C ILE A 79 8.01 14.36 -2.86
N ASP A 80 6.79 14.55 -2.34
CA ASP A 80 6.47 15.57 -1.33
C ASP A 80 5.65 15.09 -0.13
N ALA A 81 5.05 13.89 -0.19
CA ALA A 81 4.14 13.39 0.86
C ALA A 81 4.45 11.97 1.37
N GLY A 82 5.63 11.44 1.05
CA GLY A 82 6.01 10.08 1.45
C GLY A 82 5.29 8.99 0.64
N HIS A 83 5.00 7.88 1.27
CA HIS A 83 4.39 6.72 0.66
C HIS A 83 2.87 6.78 0.71
N ILE A 84 2.24 6.44 -0.41
CA ILE A 84 0.79 6.43 -0.57
C ILE A 84 0.37 5.07 -1.14
N LEU A 85 -0.51 4.38 -0.44
CA LEU A 85 -1.19 3.19 -0.96
C LEU A 85 -2.23 3.62 -1.99
N VAL A 86 -2.18 3.04 -3.18
CA VAL A 86 -3.09 3.33 -4.28
C VAL A 86 -3.76 2.06 -4.75
N ILE A 87 -5.08 2.10 -4.92
CA ILE A 87 -5.91 1.01 -5.39
C ILE A 87 -6.75 1.52 -6.55
N MET A 88 -6.57 0.94 -7.72
CA MET A 88 -7.31 1.30 -8.92
C MET A 88 -8.42 0.28 -9.22
N PRO A 89 -9.50 0.66 -9.89
CA PRO A 89 -10.53 -0.29 -10.32
C PRO A 89 -9.96 -1.47 -11.10
N THR A 90 -10.60 -2.62 -10.98
CA THR A 90 -10.24 -3.84 -11.72
C THR A 90 -10.10 -3.56 -13.21
N GLY A 91 -9.01 -4.07 -13.80
CA GLY A 91 -8.71 -3.85 -15.21
C GLY A 91 -7.98 -2.54 -15.55
N SER A 92 -7.88 -1.59 -14.61
CA SER A 92 -7.14 -0.34 -14.82
C SER A 92 -5.66 -0.58 -15.12
N LYS A 93 -5.10 0.18 -16.09
CA LYS A 93 -3.72 0.04 -16.57
C LYS A 93 -3.00 1.39 -16.67
N LEU A 94 -2.87 2.09 -15.56
CA LEU A 94 -2.18 3.38 -15.49
C LEU A 94 -0.67 3.20 -15.31
N LYS A 95 0.10 3.27 -16.39
CA LYS A 95 1.57 3.14 -16.36
C LYS A 95 2.26 4.23 -15.53
N ILE A 96 1.63 5.39 -15.39
CA ILE A 96 2.16 6.49 -14.59
C ILE A 96 2.38 6.09 -13.12
N LEU A 97 1.57 5.15 -12.60
CA LEU A 97 1.70 4.65 -11.24
C LEU A 97 2.95 3.76 -11.02
N GLU A 98 3.56 3.24 -12.10
CA GLU A 98 4.87 2.56 -12.01
C GLU A 98 6.06 3.54 -12.17
N LEU A 99 5.82 4.85 -12.18
CA LEU A 99 6.82 5.91 -12.34
C LEU A 99 6.84 6.84 -11.13
N ARG A 100 7.61 6.46 -10.09
CA ARG A 100 7.74 7.23 -8.82
C ARG A 100 7.91 8.73 -8.99
N GLY A 101 7.53 9.51 -7.97
CA GLY A 101 7.89 10.92 -7.82
C GLY A 101 6.87 11.91 -8.37
N LEU A 102 5.59 11.55 -8.52
CA LEU A 102 4.52 12.53 -8.67
C LEU A 102 4.36 13.34 -7.37
N PRO A 103 4.04 14.63 -7.46
CA PRO A 103 3.47 15.34 -6.32
C PRO A 103 2.15 14.68 -5.87
N VAL A 104 1.91 14.62 -4.58
CA VAL A 104 0.72 13.95 -4.04
C VAL A 104 -0.59 14.53 -4.58
N GLN A 105 -0.64 15.85 -4.79
CA GLN A 105 -1.84 16.49 -5.34
C GLN A 105 -2.20 15.93 -6.73
N LEU A 106 -1.21 15.80 -7.61
CA LEU A 106 -1.41 15.24 -8.94
C LEU A 106 -1.72 13.75 -8.90
N LEU A 107 -1.11 13.00 -7.95
CA LEU A 107 -1.44 11.60 -7.73
C LEU A 107 -2.92 11.43 -7.33
N ILE A 108 -3.41 12.26 -6.40
CA ILE A 108 -4.81 12.27 -5.97
C ILE A 108 -5.76 12.52 -7.16
N GLU A 109 -5.47 13.54 -7.96
CA GLU A 109 -6.25 13.90 -9.15
C GLU A 109 -6.32 12.71 -10.13
N ILE A 110 -5.18 12.15 -10.50
CA ILE A 110 -5.10 11.00 -11.43
C ILE A 110 -5.90 9.80 -10.88
N VAL A 111 -5.73 9.46 -9.61
CA VAL A 111 -6.39 8.29 -9.01
C VAL A 111 -7.90 8.49 -8.98
N HIS A 112 -8.38 9.64 -8.50
CA HIS A 112 -9.81 9.92 -8.39
C HIS A 112 -10.49 10.03 -9.76
N GLU A 113 -9.89 10.71 -10.74
CA GLU A 113 -10.41 10.80 -12.11
C GLU A 113 -10.59 9.44 -12.78
N ASN A 114 -9.76 8.45 -12.38
CA ASN A 114 -9.85 7.09 -12.88
C ASN A 114 -10.60 6.14 -11.93
N GLY A 115 -11.37 6.67 -10.97
CA GLY A 115 -12.25 5.92 -10.10
C GLY A 115 -11.57 5.12 -8.99
N GLY A 116 -10.25 5.32 -8.79
CA GLY A 116 -9.48 4.68 -7.73
C GLY A 116 -9.68 5.31 -6.35
N ILE A 117 -9.01 4.73 -5.37
CA ILE A 117 -8.90 5.22 -4.00
C ILE A 117 -7.44 5.22 -3.56
N LEU A 118 -7.09 6.11 -2.62
CA LEU A 118 -5.74 6.18 -2.08
C LEU A 118 -5.72 6.67 -0.63
N GLY A 119 -4.66 6.30 0.08
CA GLY A 119 -4.44 6.72 1.47
C GLY A 119 -2.96 6.63 1.87
N PRO A 120 -2.53 7.40 2.89
CA PRO A 120 -1.15 7.40 3.33
C PRO A 120 -0.78 6.08 3.99
N ALA A 121 0.34 5.48 3.57
CA ALA A 121 0.96 4.34 4.21
C ALA A 121 1.67 4.79 5.49
N HIS A 122 1.65 3.96 6.55
CA HIS A 122 2.31 4.20 7.85
C HIS A 122 2.44 5.69 8.21
N PRO A 123 1.30 6.46 8.26
CA PRO A 123 1.29 7.92 8.19
C PRO A 123 2.02 8.61 9.32
N CYS A 124 2.09 7.98 10.49
CA CYS A 124 2.70 8.51 11.72
C CYS A 124 4.02 7.81 12.09
N GLY A 125 4.56 6.96 11.22
CA GLY A 125 5.83 6.29 11.44
C GLY A 125 6.99 7.29 11.59
N GLU A 126 8.05 6.89 12.26
CA GLU A 126 9.24 7.75 12.43
C GLU A 126 10.06 7.91 11.14
N LYS A 127 9.78 7.13 10.11
CA LYS A 127 10.46 7.21 8.82
C LYS A 127 10.07 8.52 8.11
N TYR A 128 11.01 9.15 7.40
CA TYR A 128 10.73 10.38 6.63
C TYR A 128 9.67 10.18 5.53
N LEU A 129 9.46 8.91 5.12
CA LEU A 129 8.48 8.52 4.11
C LEU A 129 7.03 8.54 4.62
N SER A 130 6.84 8.75 5.91
CA SER A 130 5.52 8.95 6.51
C SER A 130 5.05 10.37 6.29
N ILE A 131 3.79 10.53 5.87
CA ILE A 131 3.25 11.84 5.46
C ILE A 131 3.38 12.91 6.54
N THR A 132 3.16 12.57 7.81
CA THR A 132 3.23 13.52 8.93
C THR A 132 4.63 14.12 9.14
N ASN A 133 5.68 13.48 8.62
CA ASN A 133 7.05 13.96 8.67
C ASN A 133 7.41 14.90 7.51
N THR A 134 6.49 15.10 6.57
CA THR A 134 6.73 15.91 5.37
C THR A 134 6.36 17.38 5.56
N ALA A 135 7.01 18.26 4.78
CA ALA A 135 6.62 19.66 4.72
C ALA A 135 5.21 19.84 4.12
N LYS A 136 4.80 18.94 3.23
CA LYS A 136 3.46 18.95 2.64
C LYS A 136 2.37 18.87 3.70
N TYR A 137 2.49 17.91 4.63
CA TYR A 137 1.54 17.76 5.73
C TYR A 137 1.53 18.98 6.66
N ARG A 138 2.73 19.46 7.07
CA ARG A 138 2.85 20.63 7.96
C ARG A 138 2.25 21.90 7.38
N ASN A 139 2.37 22.09 6.08
CA ASN A 139 1.93 23.33 5.38
C ASN A 139 0.51 23.24 4.83
N CYS A 140 -0.06 22.04 4.69
CA CYS A 140 -1.36 21.81 4.06
C CYS A 140 -2.06 20.58 4.65
N LEU A 141 -2.60 20.73 5.87
CA LEU A 141 -3.35 19.65 6.54
C LEU A 141 -4.56 19.17 5.71
N SER A 142 -5.16 20.06 4.91
CA SER A 142 -6.29 19.72 4.04
C SER A 142 -5.98 18.67 2.97
N VAL A 143 -4.72 18.30 2.77
CA VAL A 143 -4.38 17.14 1.93
C VAL A 143 -4.98 15.85 2.47
N MET A 144 -5.15 15.75 3.79
CA MET A 144 -5.74 14.58 4.45
C MET A 144 -7.24 14.39 4.11
N ASP A 145 -7.95 15.48 3.86
CA ASP A 145 -9.38 15.43 3.48
C ASP A 145 -9.57 14.74 2.13
N LYS A 146 -8.56 14.76 1.28
CA LYS A 146 -8.59 14.20 -0.08
C LYS A 146 -8.27 12.71 -0.14
N PHE A 147 -7.75 12.11 0.92
CA PHE A 147 -7.55 10.66 0.98
C PHE A 147 -8.86 9.94 1.27
N ASP A 148 -8.97 8.70 0.80
CA ASP A 148 -10.15 7.85 0.96
C ASP A 148 -10.09 7.00 2.22
N PHE A 149 -8.87 6.66 2.67
CA PHE A 149 -8.58 5.89 3.87
C PHE A 149 -7.24 6.32 4.49
N VAL A 150 -6.92 5.78 5.64
CA VAL A 150 -5.62 5.95 6.32
C VAL A 150 -5.13 4.58 6.75
N GLU A 151 -3.85 4.24 6.57
CA GLU A 151 -3.30 3.06 7.22
C GLU A 151 -3.19 3.33 8.73
N GLY A 152 -4.18 2.82 9.47
CA GLY A 152 -4.31 3.02 10.92
C GLY A 152 -3.50 2.03 11.75
N PHE A 153 -3.07 0.91 11.15
CA PHE A 153 -2.20 -0.07 11.77
C PHE A 153 -1.20 -0.63 10.76
N ASN A 154 0.09 -0.53 11.09
CA ASN A 154 1.19 -1.13 10.32
C ASN A 154 2.04 -1.97 11.29
N ALA A 155 2.20 -3.27 11.00
CA ALA A 155 2.91 -4.17 11.92
C ALA A 155 4.41 -3.82 12.06
N CYS A 156 5.01 -3.16 11.08
CA CYS A 156 6.41 -2.73 11.11
C CYS A 156 6.64 -1.36 11.77
N GLU A 157 5.57 -0.70 12.24
CA GLU A 157 5.67 0.54 13.03
C GLU A 157 5.35 0.28 14.50
N ASP A 158 5.92 1.10 15.39
CA ASP A 158 5.70 0.97 16.84
C ASP A 158 4.24 1.28 17.24
N MET A 159 3.87 0.86 18.46
CA MET A 159 2.50 0.98 18.95
C MET A 159 2.04 2.44 19.13
N ASP A 160 2.97 3.38 19.41
CA ASP A 160 2.63 4.80 19.52
C ASP A 160 2.34 5.40 18.13
N SER A 161 3.14 5.06 17.13
CA SER A 161 2.90 5.41 15.73
C SER A 161 1.54 4.90 15.25
N ASN A 162 1.20 3.65 15.56
CA ASN A 162 -0.09 3.03 15.23
C ASN A 162 -1.25 3.71 15.96
N ARG A 163 -1.10 4.04 17.25
CA ARG A 163 -2.11 4.80 17.99
C ARG A 163 -2.38 6.16 17.34
N ARG A 164 -1.31 6.91 17.03
CA ARG A 164 -1.42 8.22 16.34
C ARG A 164 -2.05 8.10 14.95
N ALA A 165 -1.77 7.02 14.21
CA ALA A 165 -2.37 6.77 12.91
C ALA A 165 -3.89 6.51 13.01
N LYS A 166 -4.33 5.74 14.01
CA LYS A 166 -5.77 5.54 14.29
C LYS A 166 -6.46 6.85 14.71
N GLU A 167 -5.81 7.66 15.55
CA GLU A 167 -6.32 8.99 15.93
C GLU A 167 -6.43 9.92 14.71
N LEU A 168 -5.44 9.89 13.81
CA LEU A 168 -5.45 10.64 12.55
C LEU A 168 -6.63 10.23 11.67
N ALA A 169 -6.85 8.92 11.47
CA ALA A 169 -7.99 8.38 10.72
C ALA A 169 -9.32 8.87 11.31
N LYS A 170 -9.47 8.78 12.63
CA LYS A 170 -10.65 9.25 13.36
C LYS A 170 -10.86 10.76 13.21
N HIS A 171 -9.80 11.56 13.34
CA HIS A 171 -9.86 13.02 13.22
C HIS A 171 -10.37 13.45 11.85
N PHE A 172 -9.89 12.83 10.78
CA PHE A 172 -10.31 13.10 9.40
C PHE A 172 -11.52 12.26 8.95
N ARG A 173 -12.13 11.47 9.84
CA ARG A 173 -13.29 10.61 9.57
C ARG A 173 -13.07 9.67 8.37
N LYS A 174 -11.87 9.10 8.30
CA LYS A 174 -11.49 8.14 7.26
C LYS A 174 -11.51 6.72 7.80
N PRO A 175 -11.92 5.72 7.00
CA PRO A 175 -11.73 4.33 7.37
C PRO A 175 -10.24 4.03 7.57
N ALA A 176 -9.95 3.13 8.51
CA ALA A 176 -8.60 2.75 8.85
C ALA A 176 -8.28 1.37 8.29
N PHE A 177 -7.18 1.24 7.54
CA PHE A 177 -6.65 -0.03 7.07
C PHE A 177 -5.55 -0.54 8.01
N GLY A 178 -5.34 -1.85 8.02
CA GLY A 178 -4.22 -2.51 8.68
C GLY A 178 -3.46 -3.37 7.69
N GLY A 179 -2.15 -3.23 7.67
CA GLY A 179 -1.25 -4.00 6.82
C GLY A 179 0.02 -4.42 7.57
N SER A 180 0.58 -5.57 7.18
CA SER A 180 1.79 -6.08 7.81
C SER A 180 3.05 -5.32 7.39
N ASP A 181 3.03 -4.69 6.23
CA ASP A 181 4.21 -4.09 5.58
C ASP A 181 5.37 -5.12 5.50
N ALA A 182 4.96 -6.38 5.24
CA ALA A 182 5.85 -7.52 5.35
C ALA A 182 6.83 -7.60 4.17
N HIS A 183 8.11 -7.55 4.51
CA HIS A 183 9.23 -7.77 3.59
C HIS A 183 9.88 -9.15 3.79
N LYS A 184 9.51 -9.87 4.86
CA LYS A 184 10.04 -11.18 5.27
C LYS A 184 8.91 -12.09 5.70
N ALA A 185 9.16 -13.39 5.73
CA ALA A 185 8.14 -14.39 6.04
C ALA A 185 7.62 -14.32 7.48
N ASP A 186 8.44 -13.92 8.42
CA ASP A 186 8.13 -13.87 9.85
C ASP A 186 7.15 -12.75 10.26
N CYS A 187 7.03 -11.68 9.44
CA CYS A 187 6.07 -10.61 9.68
C CYS A 187 4.78 -10.72 8.84
N ILE A 188 4.65 -11.71 7.96
CA ILE A 188 3.43 -11.91 7.16
C ILE A 188 2.24 -12.25 8.07
N GLY A 189 1.12 -11.53 7.87
CA GLY A 189 -0.12 -11.75 8.59
C GLY A 189 -0.02 -11.37 10.08
N LEU A 190 0.75 -10.34 10.40
CA LEU A 190 0.75 -9.72 11.73
C LEU A 190 -0.21 -8.54 11.82
N ALA A 191 -0.80 -8.10 10.69
CA ALA A 191 -1.83 -7.08 10.68
C ALA A 191 -2.96 -7.44 9.73
N TYR A 192 -4.13 -6.86 9.96
CA TYR A 192 -5.33 -7.14 9.18
C TYR A 192 -6.23 -5.92 9.03
N THR A 193 -7.06 -5.98 8.00
CA THR A 193 -8.28 -5.18 7.83
C THR A 193 -9.46 -6.13 7.68
N ALA A 194 -10.54 -5.87 8.41
CA ALA A 194 -11.79 -6.59 8.31
C ALA A 194 -12.80 -5.81 7.46
N PHE A 195 -13.41 -6.48 6.50
CA PHE A 195 -14.41 -5.91 5.59
C PHE A 195 -15.77 -6.57 5.75
N ASP A 196 -16.83 -5.78 5.63
CA ASP A 196 -18.21 -6.28 5.56
C ASP A 196 -18.55 -6.72 4.14
N GLY A 197 -18.88 -8.00 4.01
CA GLY A 197 -19.30 -8.62 2.76
C GLY A 197 -18.15 -9.06 1.85
N ALA A 198 -18.51 -9.55 0.66
CA ALA A 198 -17.57 -10.15 -0.26
C ALA A 198 -16.73 -9.11 -1.01
N VAL A 199 -15.42 -9.13 -0.79
CA VAL A 199 -14.41 -8.41 -1.55
C VAL A 199 -13.66 -9.43 -2.41
N ARG A 200 -13.90 -9.46 -3.71
CA ARG A 200 -13.31 -10.43 -4.66
C ARG A 200 -12.31 -9.81 -5.62
N ASN A 201 -12.35 -8.50 -5.78
CA ASN A 201 -11.50 -7.73 -6.67
C ASN A 201 -11.38 -6.28 -6.18
N GLU A 202 -10.55 -5.46 -6.84
CA GLU A 202 -10.31 -4.07 -6.46
C GLU A 202 -11.57 -3.20 -6.52
N SER A 203 -12.45 -3.45 -7.50
CA SER A 203 -13.71 -2.67 -7.63
C SER A 203 -14.67 -2.96 -6.48
N ASP A 204 -14.75 -4.22 -6.02
CA ASP A 204 -15.51 -4.59 -4.81
C ASP A 204 -14.94 -3.91 -3.57
N LEU A 205 -13.61 -3.89 -3.43
CA LEU A 205 -12.93 -3.20 -2.33
C LEU A 205 -13.25 -1.70 -2.33
N ILE A 206 -13.11 -1.04 -3.48
CA ILE A 206 -13.43 0.39 -3.64
C ILE A 206 -14.89 0.67 -3.27
N ALA A 207 -15.82 -0.16 -3.73
CA ALA A 207 -17.23 -0.05 -3.39
C ALA A 207 -17.46 -0.28 -1.88
N CYS A 208 -16.74 -1.24 -1.28
CA CYS A 208 -16.79 -1.53 0.15
C CYS A 208 -16.35 -0.31 0.98
N VAL A 209 -15.21 0.29 0.64
CA VAL A 209 -14.68 1.49 1.31
C VAL A 209 -15.67 2.65 1.20
N ARG A 210 -16.19 2.91 0.01
CA ARG A 210 -17.13 4.03 -0.25
C ARG A 210 -18.46 3.90 0.49
N ARG A 211 -18.94 2.68 0.75
CA ARG A 211 -20.17 2.45 1.53
C ARG A 211 -19.94 2.35 3.04
N GLY A 212 -18.70 2.53 3.52
CA GLY A 212 -18.38 2.41 4.95
C GLY A 212 -18.26 0.96 5.45
N GLY A 213 -17.95 0.02 4.58
CA GLY A 213 -17.84 -1.41 4.90
C GLY A 213 -16.48 -1.86 5.47
N VAL A 214 -15.63 -0.94 5.90
CA VAL A 214 -14.41 -1.25 6.67
C VAL A 214 -14.81 -1.37 8.14
N LEU A 215 -14.72 -2.56 8.71
CA LEU A 215 -15.23 -2.86 10.05
C LEU A 215 -14.19 -2.58 11.13
N ASP A 216 -12.97 -3.07 10.93
CA ASP A 216 -11.87 -2.97 11.90
C ASP A 216 -10.50 -3.11 11.23
N CYS A 217 -9.46 -2.64 11.91
CA CYS A 217 -8.08 -2.91 11.56
C CYS A 217 -7.22 -3.08 12.81
N GLY A 218 -6.23 -3.95 12.75
CA GLY A 218 -5.35 -4.18 13.88
C GLY A 218 -4.27 -5.21 13.61
N GLY A 219 -3.64 -5.67 14.68
CA GLY A 219 -2.57 -6.65 14.57
C GLY A 219 -1.62 -6.63 15.76
N VAL A 220 -0.42 -7.17 15.52
CA VAL A 220 0.67 -7.26 16.49
C VAL A 220 1.90 -6.59 15.89
N HIS A 221 2.59 -5.78 16.69
CA HIS A 221 3.86 -5.16 16.28
C HIS A 221 4.93 -6.22 16.02
N TYR A 222 5.69 -6.04 14.93
CA TYR A 222 6.82 -6.88 14.56
C TYR A 222 8.13 -6.29 15.08
N GLU A 223 8.69 -6.86 16.14
CA GLU A 223 9.91 -6.37 16.81
C GLU A 223 11.22 -6.63 16.03
N GLY A 224 11.16 -7.35 14.92
CA GLY A 224 12.32 -7.74 14.11
C GLY A 224 12.69 -6.77 12.99
N THR A 225 12.20 -5.54 12.98
CA THR A 225 12.49 -4.58 11.92
C THR A 225 13.96 -4.15 11.92
N THR A 226 14.45 -3.68 10.76
CA THR A 226 15.80 -3.08 10.68
C THR A 226 15.92 -1.86 11.60
N LYS A 227 14.83 -1.11 11.80
CA LYS A 227 14.73 0.03 12.73
C LYS A 227 15.01 -0.41 14.17
N ASP A 228 14.38 -1.48 14.65
CA ASP A 228 14.56 -2.00 16.00
C ASP A 228 16.01 -2.44 16.25
N ARG A 229 16.64 -3.03 15.22
CA ARG A 229 18.02 -3.52 15.28
C ARG A 229 19.09 -2.41 15.25
N LEU A 230 18.85 -1.32 14.54
CA LEU A 230 19.84 -0.29 14.25
C LEU A 230 19.69 0.97 15.11
N GLY A 231 18.55 1.16 15.78
CA GLY A 231 18.31 2.29 16.66
C GLY A 231 18.67 3.65 16.01
N LYS A 232 19.55 4.43 16.67
CA LYS A 232 19.93 5.78 16.21
C LYS A 232 20.65 5.81 14.84
N VAL A 233 21.27 4.72 14.39
CA VAL A 233 21.93 4.61 13.06
C VAL A 233 20.89 4.61 11.94
N ASN A 234 19.63 4.33 12.24
CA ASN A 234 18.53 4.38 11.30
C ASN A 234 18.39 5.74 10.59
N LYS A 235 18.76 6.86 11.24
CA LYS A 235 18.74 8.19 10.62
C LYS A 235 19.57 8.28 9.34
N LEU A 236 20.76 7.70 9.34
CA LEU A 236 21.66 7.70 8.18
C LEU A 236 21.07 6.90 7.00
N LEU A 237 20.45 5.76 7.30
CA LEU A 237 19.77 4.94 6.30
C LEU A 237 18.55 5.66 5.71
N VAL A 238 17.77 6.33 6.55
CA VAL A 238 16.62 7.14 6.14
C VAL A 238 17.05 8.26 5.19
N GLU A 239 18.14 8.99 5.49
CA GLU A 239 18.67 10.05 4.62
C GLU A 239 19.25 9.50 3.31
N SER A 240 19.94 8.34 3.34
CA SER A 240 20.44 7.69 2.12
C SER A 240 19.30 7.24 1.21
N PHE A 241 18.21 6.71 1.79
CA PHE A 241 17.01 6.31 1.03
C PHE A 241 16.26 7.51 0.46
N ARG A 242 16.22 8.63 1.19
CA ARG A 242 15.71 9.91 0.72
C ARG A 242 16.46 10.42 -0.50
N PHE A 243 17.79 10.36 -0.46
CA PHE A 243 18.64 10.73 -1.59
C PHE A 243 18.42 9.83 -2.80
N TYR A 244 18.36 8.51 -2.59
CA TYR A 244 18.05 7.52 -3.62
C TYR A 244 16.68 7.79 -4.29
N ASN A 245 15.64 8.06 -3.52
CA ASN A 245 14.31 8.39 -4.05
C ASN A 245 14.31 9.68 -4.86
N ARG A 246 15.06 10.68 -4.42
CA ARG A 246 15.21 11.96 -5.13
C ARG A 246 15.91 11.79 -6.48
N LEU A 247 16.99 11.05 -6.53
CA LEU A 247 17.68 10.70 -7.78
C LEU A 247 16.81 9.87 -8.71
N GLY A 248 16.15 8.85 -8.19
CA GLY A 248 15.24 8.01 -8.96
C GLY A 248 14.05 8.80 -9.53
N SER A 249 13.55 9.79 -8.79
CA SER A 249 12.51 10.71 -9.27
C SER A 249 13.00 11.60 -10.41
N MET A 250 14.22 12.13 -10.33
CA MET A 250 14.83 12.96 -11.39
C MET A 250 15.05 12.13 -12.67
N TRP A 251 15.57 10.92 -12.56
CA TRP A 251 15.78 10.03 -13.71
C TRP A 251 14.48 9.67 -14.44
N ARG A 252 13.38 9.54 -13.71
CA ARG A 252 12.06 9.21 -14.27
C ARG A 252 11.29 10.44 -14.77
N HIS A 253 11.81 11.65 -14.61
CA HIS A 253 11.12 12.89 -14.98
C HIS A 253 10.64 12.90 -16.43
N HIS A 254 11.49 12.56 -17.39
CA HIS A 254 11.12 12.54 -18.82
C HIS A 254 10.09 11.46 -19.14
N SER A 255 10.17 10.29 -18.50
CA SER A 255 9.19 9.21 -18.70
C SER A 255 7.82 9.60 -18.13
N ARG A 256 7.78 10.22 -16.93
CA ARG A 256 6.53 10.77 -16.36
C ARG A 256 5.92 11.83 -17.26
N LYS A 257 6.70 12.79 -17.72
CA LYS A 257 6.20 13.88 -18.59
C LYS A 257 5.59 13.33 -19.88
N ARG A 258 6.18 12.31 -20.49
CA ARG A 258 5.61 11.62 -21.67
C ARG A 258 4.32 10.90 -21.36
N GLU A 259 4.25 10.20 -20.25
CA GLU A 259 3.07 9.42 -19.86
C GLU A 259 1.90 10.33 -19.46
N LEU A 260 2.15 11.41 -18.70
CA LEU A 260 1.17 12.43 -18.41
C LEU A 260 0.60 13.06 -19.70
N HIS A 261 1.47 13.37 -20.67
CA HIS A 261 1.04 13.93 -21.94
C HIS A 261 0.15 12.99 -22.75
N ARG A 262 0.33 11.68 -22.62
CA ARG A 262 -0.54 10.67 -23.26
C ARG A 262 -1.88 10.56 -22.56
N GLN A 263 -1.90 10.66 -21.22
CA GLN A 263 -3.09 10.47 -20.41
C GLN A 263 -4.05 11.66 -20.48
N PHE A 264 -3.53 12.90 -20.61
CA PHE A 264 -4.35 14.12 -20.74
C PHE A 264 -4.62 14.56 -22.20
N LYS A 265 -4.17 13.79 -23.21
CA LYS A 265 -4.51 14.02 -24.62
C LYS A 265 -5.55 13.04 -25.17
N SER A 266 -5.95 12.04 -24.40
CA SER A 266 -7.04 11.11 -24.68
C SER A 266 -8.32 11.56 -24.00
#